data_4d95d2ba68d63dda7e5bec3a96928771
#
_entry.id   4d95d2ba68d63dda7e5bec3a96928771
#
_cell.length_a   1.000
_cell.length_b   1.000
_cell.length_c   1.000
_cell.angle_alpha   90.00
_cell.angle_beta   90.00
_cell.angle_gamma   90.00
#
_symmetry.space_group_name_H-M   'P 1'
#
loop_
_entity.id
_entity.type
_entity.pdbx_description
1 polymer ?
#
loop_
_entity_poly.entity_id
_entity_poly.type
_entity_poly.pdbx_seq_one_letter_code
_entity_poly.pdbx_strand_id
1 'polypeptide(L)'
;MLYTFAKADYDSQTLARYFAHFTEQDCLVLWQDGVLLPFKHQELFAQLAVPCYALENDIYARNLQEIAPHFVNSYEYKNDESKVRLISLQDFVALTERYFPQIAL
;
A
#
# COMPACT_ATOMS: atom_id res chain seq x y z
N MET A 1 -7.56 11.82 -2.39
CA MET A 1 -7.68 10.95 -3.58
C MET A 1 -7.16 9.56 -3.19
N LEU A 2 -7.76 8.53 -3.71
CA LEU A 2 -7.35 7.16 -3.43
C LEU A 2 -6.70 6.57 -4.67
N TYR A 3 -5.45 6.14 -4.52
CA TYR A 3 -4.71 5.48 -5.60
C TYR A 3 -4.61 4.00 -5.29
N THR A 4 -4.81 3.16 -6.29
CA THR A 4 -4.70 1.72 -6.11
C THR A 4 -3.70 1.13 -7.11
N PHE A 5 -2.94 0.15 -6.65
CA PHE A 5 -2.02 -0.61 -7.50
C PHE A 5 -2.42 -2.07 -7.44
N ALA A 6 -2.71 -2.66 -8.58
CA ALA A 6 -3.08 -4.06 -8.67
C ALA A 6 -2.01 -4.91 -9.34
N LYS A 7 -0.95 -4.30 -9.84
CA LYS A 7 0.11 -4.99 -10.56
C LYS A 7 1.44 -4.78 -9.86
N ALA A 8 2.40 -5.65 -10.15
CA ALA A 8 3.72 -5.58 -9.53
C ALA A 8 4.83 -5.26 -10.53
N ASP A 9 4.49 -4.98 -11.78
CA ASP A 9 5.48 -4.82 -12.84
C ASP A 9 5.81 -3.35 -13.14
N TYR A 10 5.95 -2.57 -12.10
CA TYR A 10 6.41 -1.18 -12.21
C TYR A 10 7.90 -1.13 -11.95
N ASP A 11 8.61 -0.29 -12.70
CA ASP A 11 10.02 -0.06 -12.39
C ASP A 11 10.14 1.07 -11.35
N SER A 12 11.33 1.21 -10.78
CA SER A 12 11.55 2.18 -9.70
C SER A 12 11.31 3.60 -10.15
N GLN A 13 11.65 3.93 -11.37
CA GLN A 13 11.49 5.30 -11.85
C GLN A 13 10.05 5.67 -12.02
N THR A 14 9.23 4.75 -12.53
CA THR A 14 7.81 4.99 -12.69
C THR A 14 7.13 5.16 -11.34
N LEU A 15 7.45 4.27 -10.40
CA LEU A 15 6.88 4.40 -9.05
C LEU A 15 7.31 5.69 -8.37
N ALA A 16 8.57 6.06 -8.51
CA ALA A 16 9.04 7.30 -7.89
C ALA A 16 8.31 8.52 -8.45
N ARG A 17 7.98 8.50 -9.72
CA ARG A 17 7.22 9.60 -10.31
C ARG A 17 5.80 9.66 -9.76
N TYR A 18 5.14 8.51 -9.62
CA TYR A 18 3.82 8.50 -9.01
C TYR A 18 3.89 9.01 -7.58
N PHE A 19 4.87 8.53 -6.81
CA PHE A 19 4.98 8.91 -5.40
C PHE A 19 5.26 10.40 -5.24
N ALA A 20 5.96 11.01 -6.19
CA ALA A 20 6.28 12.43 -6.14
C ALA A 20 5.03 13.30 -6.30
N HIS A 21 3.96 12.77 -6.87
CA HIS A 21 2.73 13.52 -7.06
C HIS A 21 1.74 13.36 -5.91
N PHE A 22 1.99 12.46 -4.97
CA PHE A 22 1.06 12.25 -3.86
C PHE A 22 1.14 13.42 -2.89
N THR A 23 -0.01 13.77 -2.33
CA THR A 23 -0.10 14.84 -1.35
C THR A 23 -0.58 14.28 -0.02
N GLU A 24 -0.60 15.12 1.00
CA GLU A 24 -1.04 14.71 2.34
C GLU A 24 -2.48 14.21 2.37
N GLN A 25 -3.25 14.57 1.38
CA GLN A 25 -4.66 14.19 1.33
C GLN A 25 -4.89 12.90 0.57
N ASP A 26 -3.84 12.29 0.07
CA ASP A 26 -3.95 11.07 -0.72
C ASP A 26 -3.72 9.84 0.14
N CYS A 27 -4.17 8.71 -0.39
CA CYS A 27 -4.05 7.43 0.28
C CYS A 27 -3.77 6.38 -0.79
N LEU A 28 -3.03 5.36 -0.42
CA LEU A 28 -2.57 4.34 -1.36
C LEU A 28 -3.01 2.97 -0.88
N VAL A 29 -3.60 2.17 -1.77
CA VAL A 29 -3.98 0.79 -1.44
C VAL A 29 -3.35 -0.15 -2.45
N LEU A 30 -2.71 -1.19 -1.94
CA LEU A 30 -2.12 -2.25 -2.73
C LEU A 30 -3.02 -3.48 -2.62
N TRP A 31 -3.38 -4.05 -3.75
CA TRP A 31 -4.22 -5.24 -3.78
C TRP A 31 -3.81 -6.11 -4.96
N GLN A 32 -4.26 -7.35 -4.96
CA GLN A 32 -3.82 -8.32 -5.96
C GLN A 32 -2.29 -8.36 -5.99
N ASP A 33 -1.65 -8.38 -7.14
CA ASP A 33 -0.20 -8.45 -7.23
C ASP A 33 0.50 -7.17 -6.74
N GLY A 34 -0.24 -6.08 -6.60
CA GLY A 34 0.33 -4.84 -6.07
C GLY A 34 0.89 -4.99 -4.67
N VAL A 35 0.43 -5.98 -3.91
CA VAL A 35 0.97 -6.22 -2.56
C VAL A 35 2.43 -6.66 -2.59
N LEU A 36 2.95 -7.04 -3.75
CA LEU A 36 4.37 -7.40 -3.89
C LEU A 36 5.28 -6.18 -4.03
N LEU A 37 4.73 -5.02 -4.33
CA LEU A 37 5.54 -3.83 -4.61
C LEU A 37 6.46 -3.42 -3.45
N PRO A 38 6.01 -3.42 -2.19
CA PRO A 38 6.92 -3.05 -1.09
C PRO A 38 8.11 -3.98 -0.96
N PHE A 39 7.97 -5.24 -1.37
CA PHE A 39 9.08 -6.19 -1.33
C PHE A 39 10.08 -5.90 -2.43
N LYS A 40 9.61 -5.44 -3.56
CA LYS A 40 10.46 -5.17 -4.71
C LYS A 40 11.11 -3.79 -4.64
N HIS A 41 10.45 -2.85 -3.98
CA HIS A 41 10.90 -1.46 -3.92
C HIS A 41 10.90 -0.95 -2.49
N GLN A 42 11.65 -1.61 -1.64
CA GLN A 42 11.61 -1.36 -0.20
C GLN A 42 11.97 0.08 0.16
N GLU A 43 12.96 0.63 -0.52
CA GLU A 43 13.40 2.00 -0.19
C GLU A 43 12.35 3.03 -0.52
N LEU A 44 11.67 2.86 -1.64
CA LEU A 44 10.62 3.80 -2.02
C LEU A 44 9.47 3.79 -1.03
N PHE A 45 9.07 2.59 -0.59
CA PHE A 45 7.97 2.49 0.35
C PHE A 45 8.36 2.94 1.75
N ALA A 46 9.63 2.78 2.12
CA ALA A 46 10.10 3.25 3.42
C ALA A 46 10.06 4.78 3.50
N GLN A 47 10.19 5.46 2.37
CA GLN A 47 10.19 6.92 2.32
C GLN A 47 8.82 7.50 2.00
N LEU A 48 7.83 6.66 1.83
CA LEU A 48 6.49 7.10 1.44
C LEU A 48 5.88 7.98 2.53
N ALA A 49 5.35 9.12 2.14
CA ALA A 49 4.82 10.09 3.10
C ALA A 49 3.31 10.00 3.30
N VAL A 50 2.62 9.24 2.47
CA VAL A 50 1.16 9.12 2.55
C VAL A 50 0.80 7.77 3.13
N PRO A 51 -0.41 7.64 3.72
CA PRO A 51 -0.84 6.34 4.22
C PRO A 51 -0.90 5.31 3.10
N CYS A 52 -0.34 4.13 3.38
CA CYS A 52 -0.32 3.04 2.43
C CYS A 52 -0.84 1.79 3.09
N TYR A 53 -1.77 1.12 2.45
CA TYR A 53 -2.43 -0.07 2.97
C TYR A 53 -2.29 -1.20 1.96
N ALA A 54 -2.28 -2.42 2.46
CA ALA A 54 -2.28 -3.62 1.63
C ALA A 54 -3.44 -4.49 2.06
N LEU A 55 -4.16 -5.03 1.08
CA LEU A 55 -5.30 -5.89 1.35
C LEU A 55 -4.81 -7.21 1.94
N GLU A 56 -5.22 -7.50 3.17
CA GLU A 56 -4.70 -8.68 3.88
C GLU A 56 -5.01 -9.99 3.17
N ASN A 57 -6.16 -10.09 2.51
CA ASN A 57 -6.51 -11.30 1.78
C ASN A 57 -5.47 -11.62 0.71
N ASP A 58 -4.95 -10.60 0.04
CA ASP A 58 -3.96 -10.81 -1.02
C ASP A 58 -2.58 -11.13 -0.44
N ILE A 59 -2.28 -10.62 0.74
CA ILE A 59 -1.05 -10.98 1.44
C ILE A 59 -1.09 -12.46 1.83
N TYR A 60 -2.20 -12.91 2.44
CA TYR A 60 -2.32 -14.30 2.87
C TYR A 60 -2.38 -15.26 1.68
N ALA A 61 -3.04 -14.85 0.60
CA ALA A 61 -3.13 -15.71 -0.58
C ALA A 61 -1.75 -15.98 -1.18
N ARG A 62 -0.78 -15.11 -0.95
CA ARG A 62 0.58 -15.25 -1.46
C ARG A 62 1.58 -15.67 -0.39
N ASN A 63 1.09 -16.04 0.79
CA ASN A 63 1.91 -16.53 1.89
C ASN A 63 2.98 -15.53 2.31
N LEU A 64 2.65 -14.26 2.28
CA LEU A 64 3.62 -13.20 2.57
C LEU A 64 3.64 -12.76 4.03
N GLN A 65 2.71 -13.23 4.85
CA GLN A 65 2.55 -12.74 6.22
C GLN A 65 3.77 -13.01 7.09
N GLU A 66 4.53 -14.07 6.78
CA GLU A 66 5.68 -14.43 7.58
C GLU A 66 6.96 -13.72 7.14
N ILE A 67 6.99 -13.27 5.89
CA ILE A 67 8.20 -12.65 5.36
C ILE A 67 8.00 -11.17 5.08
N ALA A 68 6.95 -10.61 5.62
CA ALA A 68 6.59 -9.22 5.37
C ALA A 68 6.82 -8.36 6.60
N PRO A 69 8.07 -8.13 7.01
CA PRO A 69 8.32 -7.28 8.18
C PRO A 69 7.87 -5.85 7.98
N HIS A 70 7.58 -5.48 6.74
CA HIS A 70 7.12 -4.13 6.42
C HIS A 70 5.62 -3.97 6.57
N PHE A 71 4.90 -5.08 6.74
CA PHE A 71 3.44 -5.04 6.89
C PHE A 71 3.08 -5.22 8.34
N VAL A 72 2.26 -4.33 8.84
CA VAL A 72 1.81 -4.39 10.23
C VAL A 72 0.30 -4.32 10.25
N ASN A 73 -0.27 -4.87 11.31
CA ASN A 73 -1.69 -4.76 11.55
C ASN A 73 -2.03 -3.30 11.83
N SER A 74 -3.07 -2.79 11.22
CA SER A 74 -3.41 -1.38 11.34
C SER A 74 -3.74 -0.97 12.77
N TYR A 75 -4.09 -1.90 13.63
CA TYR A 75 -4.43 -1.59 15.01
C TYR A 75 -3.23 -1.67 15.94
N GLU A 76 -2.14 -2.26 15.49
CA GLU A 76 -0.98 -2.45 16.34
C GLU A 76 0.18 -1.57 15.94
N TYR A 77 -0.04 -0.72 14.99
CA TYR A 77 1.03 0.13 14.51
C TYR A 77 1.55 1.03 15.63
N LYS A 78 2.83 1.05 15.77
CA LYS A 78 3.51 1.95 16.70
C LYS A 78 4.75 2.43 16.00
N ASN A 79 5.77 2.55 16.49
CA ASN A 79 7.00 3.10 16.01
C ASN A 79 7.67 2.28 14.95
N ASP A 80 6.98 1.55 14.18
CA ASP A 80 7.68 0.73 13.26
C ASP A 80 8.08 1.52 12.02
N GLU A 81 9.03 0.99 11.32
CA GLU A 81 9.59 1.64 10.13
C GLU A 81 8.80 1.29 8.90
N SER A 82 7.88 0.40 9.04
CA SER A 82 7.05 0.00 7.94
C SER A 82 6.03 1.09 7.64
N LYS A 83 5.81 1.35 6.39
CA LYS A 83 4.84 2.34 5.96
C LYS A 83 3.59 1.70 5.41
N VAL A 84 3.52 0.38 5.36
CA VAL A 84 2.39 -0.33 4.79
C VAL A 84 1.68 -1.10 5.88
N ARG A 85 0.36 -0.92 5.97
CA ARG A 85 -0.46 -1.57 6.97
C ARG A 85 -1.44 -2.52 6.29
N LEU A 86 -1.75 -3.61 6.96
CA LEU A 86 -2.73 -4.57 6.46
C LEU A 86 -4.13 -4.09 6.79
N ILE A 87 -5.02 -4.21 5.83
CA ILE A 87 -6.43 -3.87 6.03
C ILE A 87 -7.32 -4.98 5.49
N SER A 88 -8.53 -5.04 6.02
CA SER A 88 -9.54 -5.98 5.53
C SER A 88 -10.23 -5.39 4.30
N LEU A 89 -11.02 -6.24 3.63
CA LEU A 89 -11.83 -5.78 2.51
C LEU A 89 -12.84 -4.71 2.96
N GLN A 90 -13.40 -4.86 4.16
CA GLN A 90 -14.31 -3.86 4.69
C GLN A 90 -13.63 -2.53 4.89
N ASP A 91 -12.40 -2.53 5.38
CA ASP A 91 -11.64 -1.30 5.54
C ASP A 91 -11.35 -0.66 4.19
N PHE A 92 -11.08 -1.46 3.18
CA PHE A 92 -10.85 -0.95 1.84
C PHE A 92 -12.11 -0.24 1.32
N VAL A 93 -13.27 -0.85 1.51
CA VAL A 93 -14.53 -0.23 1.10
C VAL A 93 -14.73 1.09 1.83
N ALA A 94 -14.43 1.13 3.13
CA ALA A 94 -14.55 2.36 3.90
C ALA A 94 -13.63 3.47 3.37
N LEU A 95 -12.42 3.10 2.93
CA LEU A 95 -11.51 4.07 2.34
C LEU A 95 -12.05 4.64 1.04
N THR A 96 -12.73 3.83 0.23
CA THR A 96 -13.29 4.33 -1.02
C THR A 96 -14.40 5.36 -0.79
N GLU A 97 -14.98 5.35 0.41
CA GLU A 97 -16.00 6.33 0.77
C GLU A 97 -15.40 7.62 1.33
N ARG A 98 -14.20 7.52 1.89
CA ARG A 98 -13.52 8.67 2.49
C ARG A 98 -12.64 9.42 1.51
N TYR A 99 -11.99 8.69 0.62
CA TYR A 99 -11.03 9.25 -0.34
C TYR A 99 -11.57 9.08 -1.74
N PHE A 100 -11.76 10.17 -2.42
CA PHE A 100 -12.21 10.13 -3.80
C PHE A 100 -11.66 11.34 -4.53
N PRO A 101 -11.57 11.29 -5.85
CA PRO A 101 -11.87 10.11 -6.66
C PRO A 101 -10.84 9.01 -6.49
N GLN A 102 -11.16 7.83 -7.02
CA GLN A 102 -10.28 6.68 -7.01
C GLN A 102 -9.58 6.59 -8.35
N ILE A 103 -8.28 6.32 -8.31
CA ILE A 103 -7.48 6.19 -9.52
C ILE A 103 -6.71 4.88 -9.46
N ALA A 104 -6.97 4.00 -10.42
CA ALA A 104 -6.22 2.75 -10.55
C ALA A 104 -4.99 3.00 -11.41
N LEU A 105 -3.85 2.72 -10.84
CA LEU A 105 -2.58 2.93 -11.53
C LEU A 105 -2.02 1.65 -12.15
#